data_b4f3f6b187421c11156363b82d2c5f7d
#
_entry.id   b4f3f6b187421c11156363b82d2c5f7d
#
_cell.length_a   1.000
_cell.length_b   1.000
_cell.length_c   1.000
_cell.angle_alpha   90.00
_cell.angle_beta   90.00
_cell.angle_gamma   90.00
#
_symmetry.space_group_name_H-M   'P 1'
#
loop_
_entity.id
_entity.type
_entity.pdbx_description
1 polymer ?
#
loop_
_entity_poly.entity_id
_entity_poly.type
_entity_poly.pdbx_seq_one_letter_code
_entity_poly.pdbx_strand_id
1 'polypeptide(L)'
;MIVASRQSDVVAPAGSSVGPRVYRHATAVLLQLLMAALCIVNSPSGSQAAEAPQTQPTMEERVRALIPVLEAYIASGMKAFDVPGLAIGMVAGDKLVYAKGFGVRSKGGGVPVDTRTIFQIGSTTKAFLATTLAIMVDRGKLRWDDRIVDLDADFQLKDPWVTREFRVFDLLAQRSGLPPYANDMLGMLGIDEATLIRSLRHVEPVSSFRSTFAYTNITHLLAGRIVAKAAGAADGDSVLRQELLDPLSMQDSSYTAEAIKAAANHAEGYRWTPNGTIEVPFTQLFPYDFGGAGDINSTIEDMARWVRLQLGNGSFEGRRIVSSENLAFTRMPKVALSDKVSYALGWIIQQTPNGNIVWHNGGTNSFGAYIGMVPDRDVGIIVLTNEANMGMPDAVGLWTLDRILGNPEADHVADRLKAARANFETAAKLFAKPANPRPFLPLAPLAGGFSNPSMGKAAVVLEGDALVMEFPATGAKLQLEPWDGEVFTAKLLPIGRFAAVAEALGPLPNGFVQFQIDKDAKLNLLRLSLDDGQAYEFKRE
;
A
#
# COMPACT_ATOMS: atom_id res chain seq x y z
N MET A 1 -13.76 -6.96 0.09
CA MET A 1 -12.98 -7.37 1.25
C MET A 1 -11.62 -6.74 1.09
N ILE A 2 -11.42 -5.56 1.68
CA ILE A 2 -10.07 -5.14 1.99
C ILE A 2 -9.65 -6.12 3.07
N VAL A 3 -9.13 -7.28 2.65
CA VAL A 3 -8.21 -7.96 3.52
C VAL A 3 -7.07 -6.95 3.59
N ALA A 4 -7.11 -6.11 4.63
CA ALA A 4 -5.92 -5.46 5.06
C ALA A 4 -4.91 -6.59 5.12
N SER A 5 -4.09 -6.73 4.07
CA SER A 5 -2.95 -7.62 4.14
C SER A 5 -2.24 -7.13 5.39
N ARG A 6 -2.47 -7.83 6.51
CA ARG A 6 -1.70 -7.56 7.71
C ARG A 6 -0.27 -7.69 7.22
N GLN A 7 0.39 -6.57 7.01
CA GLN A 7 1.82 -6.51 6.65
C GLN A 7 2.71 -7.08 7.76
N SER A 8 2.12 -7.81 8.72
CA SER A 8 2.80 -8.53 9.78
C SER A 8 3.46 -9.82 9.33
N ASP A 9 3.28 -10.27 8.06
CA ASP A 9 3.93 -11.48 7.58
C ASP A 9 5.03 -11.19 6.57
N VAL A 10 6.01 -10.39 6.97
CA VAL A 10 7.37 -10.58 6.48
C VAL A 10 7.89 -11.82 7.22
N VAL A 11 7.63 -13.00 6.65
CA VAL A 11 8.09 -14.28 7.19
C VAL A 11 9.61 -14.25 7.27
N ALA A 12 10.13 -14.21 8.49
CA ALA A 12 11.53 -14.49 8.76
C ALA A 12 11.72 -16.02 8.59
N PRO A 13 12.77 -16.48 7.89
CA PRO A 13 13.09 -17.90 7.85
C PRO A 13 13.45 -18.35 9.27
N ALA A 14 12.90 -19.50 9.67
CA ALA A 14 13.16 -20.15 10.94
C ALA A 14 14.66 -20.40 11.12
N GLY A 15 15.30 -19.66 12.00
CA GLY A 15 16.68 -19.83 12.41
C GLY A 15 16.74 -20.66 13.68
N SER A 16 17.44 -21.77 13.60
CA SER A 16 17.76 -22.69 14.67
C SER A 16 18.47 -22.00 15.85
N SER A 17 17.99 -22.29 17.05
CA SER A 17 18.60 -21.91 18.34
C SER A 17 19.96 -22.60 18.54
N VAL A 18 21.03 -21.81 18.76
CA VAL A 18 22.24 -22.27 19.43
C VAL A 18 22.63 -21.23 20.49
N GLY A 19 22.71 -21.69 21.72
CA GLY A 19 22.99 -20.91 22.90
C GLY A 19 24.44 -20.42 23.01
N PRO A 20 24.76 -19.59 24.03
CA PRO A 20 25.99 -18.82 24.09
C PRO A 20 27.18 -19.64 24.59
N ARG A 21 28.32 -19.55 23.91
CA ARG A 21 29.62 -19.92 24.44
C ARG A 21 30.55 -18.72 24.50
N VAL A 22 30.88 -18.39 25.73
CA VAL A 22 31.95 -17.50 26.16
C VAL A 22 33.30 -18.07 25.72
N TYR A 23 34.18 -17.29 25.10
CA TYR A 23 35.62 -17.48 25.17
C TYR A 23 36.39 -16.17 25.21
N ARG A 24 37.33 -16.18 26.16
CA ARG A 24 38.28 -15.11 26.53
C ARG A 24 39.54 -15.16 25.66
N HIS A 25 40.11 -13.97 25.45
CA HIS A 25 41.51 -13.57 25.33
C HIS A 25 42.55 -14.49 24.68
N ALA A 26 43.32 -13.98 23.75
CA ALA A 26 44.77 -13.74 23.94
C ALA A 26 45.39 -12.96 22.75
N THR A 27 46.26 -12.04 23.14
CA THR A 27 47.12 -11.11 22.43
C THR A 27 48.38 -11.76 21.82
N ALA A 28 48.98 -10.98 20.90
CA ALA A 28 50.42 -10.81 20.59
C ALA A 28 50.90 -11.32 19.23
N VAL A 29 51.26 -10.43 18.30
CA VAL A 29 52.59 -9.83 18.00
C VAL A 29 53.63 -10.84 17.50
N LEU A 30 54.11 -10.80 16.27
CA LEU A 30 55.45 -10.38 15.87
C LEU A 30 55.69 -10.45 14.33
N LEU A 31 56.35 -9.44 13.88
CA LEU A 31 57.06 -9.10 12.65
C LEU A 31 58.28 -10.04 12.41
N GLN A 32 58.65 -10.28 11.11
CA GLN A 32 60.01 -10.16 10.52
C GLN A 32 60.08 -10.99 9.24
N LEU A 33 60.27 -10.36 8.09
CA LEU A 33 61.44 -10.09 7.24
C LEU A 33 62.48 -11.22 7.10
N LEU A 34 62.72 -11.71 5.86
CA LEU A 34 63.98 -11.62 5.12
C LEU A 34 63.97 -12.52 3.85
N MET A 35 64.10 -11.88 2.68
CA MET A 35 65.21 -11.90 1.70
C MET A 35 65.59 -13.25 1.00
N ALA A 36 65.31 -13.22 -0.29
CA ALA A 36 66.19 -13.49 -1.44
C ALA A 36 66.86 -14.83 -1.64
N ALA A 37 66.58 -15.46 -2.74
CA ALA A 37 67.58 -16.06 -3.61
C ALA A 37 67.08 -16.19 -5.06
N LEU A 38 67.88 -15.63 -5.96
CA LEU A 38 67.78 -15.63 -7.40
C LEU A 38 68.02 -17.07 -7.91
N CYS A 39 67.11 -17.60 -8.73
CA CYS A 39 67.42 -18.62 -9.72
C CYS A 39 66.75 -18.24 -11.03
N ILE A 40 67.56 -17.75 -11.96
CA ILE A 40 67.19 -17.51 -13.36
C ILE A 40 67.11 -18.89 -14.05
N VAL A 41 65.89 -19.29 -14.44
CA VAL A 41 65.71 -20.35 -15.43
C VAL A 41 64.97 -19.74 -16.60
N ASN A 42 65.70 -19.58 -17.70
CA ASN A 42 65.18 -19.25 -19.01
C ASN A 42 64.20 -20.33 -19.46
N SER A 43 62.94 -20.00 -19.68
CA SER A 43 61.99 -20.81 -20.45
C SER A 43 61.35 -19.94 -21.53
N PRO A 44 61.09 -20.46 -22.71
CA PRO A 44 60.74 -19.67 -23.88
C PRO A 44 59.38 -19.02 -23.72
N SER A 45 59.35 -17.76 -24.11
CA SER A 45 58.15 -16.92 -24.16
C SER A 45 57.10 -17.49 -25.12
N GLY A 46 56.19 -18.27 -24.60
CA GLY A 46 54.89 -18.47 -25.21
C GLY A 46 54.08 -17.20 -24.99
N SER A 47 53.84 -16.47 -26.05
CA SER A 47 52.90 -15.35 -26.07
C SER A 47 51.50 -15.88 -25.71
N GLN A 48 51.15 -15.88 -24.43
CA GLN A 48 49.74 -15.92 -24.04
C GLN A 48 49.15 -14.56 -24.43
N ALA A 49 48.31 -14.58 -25.48
CA ALA A 49 47.44 -13.46 -25.74
C ALA A 49 46.68 -13.14 -24.46
N ALA A 50 46.90 -11.95 -23.89
CA ALA A 50 46.12 -11.48 -22.77
C ALA A 50 44.65 -11.52 -23.22
N GLU A 51 43.83 -12.38 -22.58
CA GLU A 51 42.39 -12.32 -22.72
C GLU A 51 41.97 -10.87 -22.41
N ALA A 52 41.35 -10.22 -23.41
CA ALA A 52 40.78 -8.89 -23.22
C ALA A 52 39.87 -8.94 -21.97
N PRO A 53 39.96 -7.96 -21.08
CA PRO A 53 39.10 -7.94 -19.89
C PRO A 53 37.64 -8.08 -20.34
N GLN A 54 36.99 -9.17 -19.96
CA GLN A 54 35.56 -9.36 -20.23
C GLN A 54 34.84 -8.21 -19.55
N THR A 55 34.35 -7.26 -20.35
CA THR A 55 33.50 -6.16 -19.84
C THR A 55 32.26 -6.79 -19.21
N GLN A 56 32.02 -6.52 -17.92
CA GLN A 56 30.80 -6.99 -17.28
C GLN A 56 29.59 -6.46 -18.04
N PRO A 57 28.53 -7.28 -18.23
CA PRO A 57 27.36 -6.86 -18.97
C PRO A 57 26.70 -5.63 -18.29
N THR A 58 26.30 -4.69 -19.10
CA THR A 58 25.55 -3.49 -18.68
C THR A 58 24.23 -3.90 -17.99
N MET A 59 23.63 -3.01 -17.23
CA MET A 59 22.34 -3.30 -16.59
C MET A 59 21.24 -3.57 -17.63
N GLU A 60 21.23 -2.86 -18.76
CA GLU A 60 20.31 -3.11 -19.86
C GLU A 60 20.47 -4.53 -20.42
N GLU A 61 21.69 -4.99 -20.66
CA GLU A 61 21.97 -6.38 -21.11
C GLU A 61 21.53 -7.41 -20.09
N ARG A 62 21.75 -7.17 -18.78
CA ARG A 62 21.29 -8.04 -17.71
C ARG A 62 19.77 -8.14 -17.67
N VAL A 63 19.07 -7.01 -17.79
CA VAL A 63 17.60 -6.99 -17.88
C VAL A 63 17.13 -7.78 -19.10
N ARG A 64 17.71 -7.53 -20.29
CA ARG A 64 17.34 -8.25 -21.52
C ARG A 64 17.55 -9.76 -21.42
N ALA A 65 18.63 -10.19 -20.80
CA ALA A 65 18.90 -11.61 -20.57
C ALA A 65 17.88 -12.28 -19.62
N LEU A 66 17.28 -11.51 -18.70
CA LEU A 66 16.29 -12.01 -17.75
C LEU A 66 14.89 -12.17 -18.37
N ILE A 67 14.55 -11.43 -19.44
CA ILE A 67 13.20 -11.35 -20.01
C ILE A 67 12.54 -12.72 -20.24
N PRO A 68 13.17 -13.72 -20.91
CA PRO A 68 12.49 -14.98 -21.19
C PRO A 68 12.05 -15.74 -19.94
N VAL A 69 12.87 -15.73 -18.89
CA VAL A 69 12.56 -16.39 -17.60
C VAL A 69 11.52 -15.58 -16.84
N LEU A 70 11.59 -14.25 -16.88
CA LEU A 70 10.61 -13.35 -16.28
C LEU A 70 9.23 -13.53 -16.91
N GLU A 71 9.12 -13.61 -18.23
CA GLU A 71 7.84 -13.83 -18.92
C GLU A 71 7.22 -15.18 -18.53
N ALA A 72 8.02 -16.23 -18.41
CA ALA A 72 7.56 -17.54 -17.93
C ALA A 72 7.07 -17.47 -16.47
N TYR A 73 7.78 -16.73 -15.61
CA TYR A 73 7.40 -16.53 -14.21
C TYR A 73 6.09 -15.74 -14.10
N ILE A 74 5.92 -14.67 -14.88
CA ILE A 74 4.67 -13.90 -14.99
C ILE A 74 3.50 -14.80 -15.41
N ALA A 75 3.68 -15.59 -16.47
CA ALA A 75 2.61 -16.47 -16.97
C ALA A 75 2.19 -17.51 -15.91
N SER A 76 3.14 -18.07 -15.18
CA SER A 76 2.87 -18.97 -14.06
C SER A 76 2.11 -18.29 -12.93
N GLY A 77 2.54 -17.09 -12.52
CA GLY A 77 1.89 -16.30 -11.47
C GLY A 77 0.47 -15.86 -11.85
N MET A 78 0.27 -15.36 -13.06
CA MET A 78 -1.07 -15.00 -13.57
C MET A 78 -2.03 -16.19 -13.53
N LYS A 79 -1.57 -17.38 -13.93
CA LYS A 79 -2.37 -18.61 -13.84
C LYS A 79 -2.68 -18.99 -12.40
N ALA A 80 -1.71 -18.87 -11.48
CA ALA A 80 -1.86 -19.27 -10.07
C ALA A 80 -2.87 -18.39 -9.32
N PHE A 81 -2.89 -17.07 -9.60
CA PHE A 81 -3.79 -16.09 -9.01
C PHE A 81 -5.07 -15.85 -9.82
N ASP A 82 -5.19 -16.39 -11.03
CA ASP A 82 -6.26 -16.10 -12.01
C ASP A 82 -6.32 -14.62 -12.42
N VAL A 83 -5.15 -13.95 -12.50
CA VAL A 83 -5.06 -12.55 -12.93
C VAL A 83 -5.44 -12.39 -14.39
N PRO A 84 -6.47 -11.58 -14.73
CA PRO A 84 -6.91 -11.45 -16.13
C PRO A 84 -5.91 -10.69 -17.00
N GLY A 85 -5.29 -9.63 -16.45
CA GLY A 85 -4.38 -8.75 -17.17
C GLY A 85 -3.28 -8.20 -16.29
N LEU A 86 -2.08 -8.04 -16.89
CA LEU A 86 -0.90 -7.50 -16.25
C LEU A 86 -0.13 -6.64 -17.25
N ALA A 87 0.41 -5.52 -16.79
CA ALA A 87 1.40 -4.75 -17.51
C ALA A 87 2.67 -4.62 -16.68
N ILE A 88 3.83 -4.71 -17.34
CA ILE A 88 5.14 -4.61 -16.69
C ILE A 88 6.04 -3.64 -17.44
N GLY A 89 6.88 -2.90 -16.72
CA GLY A 89 7.93 -2.06 -17.25
C GLY A 89 9.23 -2.20 -16.45
N MET A 90 10.37 -2.19 -17.14
CA MET A 90 11.68 -2.15 -16.49
C MET A 90 12.50 -0.99 -17.03
N VAL A 91 13.03 -0.21 -16.10
CA VAL A 91 13.91 0.94 -16.37
C VAL A 91 15.34 0.56 -16.00
N ALA A 92 16.28 0.85 -16.88
CA ALA A 92 17.71 0.75 -16.58
C ALA A 92 18.39 2.06 -16.99
N GLY A 93 19.09 2.69 -16.04
CA GLY A 93 19.57 4.06 -16.21
C GLY A 93 18.40 5.02 -16.48
N ASP A 94 18.51 5.79 -17.56
CA ASP A 94 17.48 6.74 -18.00
C ASP A 94 16.61 6.19 -19.15
N LYS A 95 16.35 4.88 -19.21
CA LYS A 95 15.59 4.26 -20.30
C LYS A 95 14.59 3.21 -19.81
N LEU A 96 13.40 3.23 -20.40
CA LEU A 96 12.48 2.09 -20.37
C LEU A 96 13.01 1.02 -21.33
N VAL A 97 13.67 -0.01 -20.80
CA VAL A 97 14.38 -1.03 -21.60
C VAL A 97 13.52 -2.25 -21.94
N TYR A 98 12.43 -2.44 -21.17
CA TYR A 98 11.43 -3.46 -21.42
C TYR A 98 10.07 -2.97 -20.97
N ALA A 99 9.05 -3.18 -21.79
CA ALA A 99 7.64 -2.94 -21.43
C ALA A 99 6.75 -3.91 -22.20
N LYS A 100 5.78 -4.53 -21.51
CA LYS A 100 4.87 -5.49 -22.14
C LYS A 100 3.56 -5.63 -21.34
N GLY A 101 2.45 -5.81 -22.07
CA GLY A 101 1.17 -6.26 -21.53
C GLY A 101 1.00 -7.77 -21.67
N PHE A 102 0.28 -8.38 -20.74
CA PHE A 102 -0.08 -9.78 -20.71
C PHE A 102 -1.57 -9.91 -20.41
N GLY A 103 -2.23 -10.91 -21.01
CA GLY A 103 -3.64 -11.15 -20.80
C GLY A 103 -4.55 -10.07 -21.39
N VAL A 104 -5.68 -9.82 -20.74
CA VAL A 104 -6.77 -9.00 -21.28
C VAL A 104 -7.19 -7.88 -20.33
N ARG A 105 -7.67 -6.77 -20.87
CA ARG A 105 -8.21 -5.64 -20.10
C ARG A 105 -9.52 -6.01 -19.39
N SER A 106 -10.33 -6.88 -20.03
CA SER A 106 -11.55 -7.44 -19.47
C SER A 106 -11.72 -8.87 -19.96
N LYS A 107 -12.11 -9.79 -19.08
CA LYS A 107 -12.43 -11.19 -19.44
C LYS A 107 -13.56 -11.27 -20.46
N GLY A 108 -14.55 -10.36 -20.36
CA GLY A 108 -15.68 -10.31 -21.29
C GLY A 108 -15.35 -9.74 -22.66
N GLY A 109 -14.37 -8.84 -22.76
CA GLY A 109 -14.04 -8.11 -23.99
C GLY A 109 -12.92 -8.72 -24.82
N GLY A 110 -12.03 -9.51 -24.22
CA GLY A 110 -10.90 -10.16 -24.90
C GLY A 110 -9.85 -9.21 -25.48
N VAL A 111 -9.91 -7.89 -25.22
CA VAL A 111 -8.95 -6.91 -25.70
C VAL A 111 -7.66 -7.02 -24.90
N PRO A 112 -6.49 -7.18 -25.56
CA PRO A 112 -5.22 -7.33 -24.86
C PRO A 112 -4.86 -6.11 -24.02
N VAL A 113 -4.16 -6.35 -22.90
CA VAL A 113 -3.42 -5.33 -22.17
C VAL A 113 -2.19 -4.91 -22.98
N ASP A 114 -1.91 -3.62 -23.02
CA ASP A 114 -0.70 -3.05 -23.60
C ASP A 114 0.02 -2.10 -22.59
N THR A 115 1.12 -1.46 -23.01
CA THR A 115 1.95 -0.58 -22.17
C THR A 115 1.27 0.74 -21.80
N ARG A 116 0.20 1.11 -22.49
CA ARG A 116 -0.61 2.30 -22.28
C ARG A 116 -1.99 2.00 -21.66
N THR A 117 -2.27 0.74 -21.33
CA THR A 117 -3.47 0.41 -20.59
C THR A 117 -3.42 1.05 -19.20
N ILE A 118 -4.49 1.76 -18.83
CA ILE A 118 -4.59 2.46 -17.55
C ILE A 118 -5.09 1.51 -16.47
N PHE A 119 -4.41 1.55 -15.31
CA PHE A 119 -4.74 0.82 -14.10
C PHE A 119 -4.80 1.78 -12.91
N GLN A 120 -5.55 1.45 -11.85
CA GLN A 120 -5.39 2.07 -10.55
C GLN A 120 -4.08 1.59 -9.93
N ILE A 121 -3.27 2.52 -9.40
CA ILE A 121 -1.96 2.16 -8.81
C ILE A 121 -1.97 2.10 -7.28
N GLY A 122 -3.11 2.43 -6.65
CA GLY A 122 -3.29 2.32 -5.21
C GLY A 122 -2.18 3.02 -4.42
N SER A 123 -1.74 2.41 -3.34
CA SER A 123 -0.79 3.02 -2.38
C SER A 123 0.59 3.36 -2.93
N THR A 124 0.95 3.00 -4.18
CA THR A 124 2.15 3.55 -4.81
C THR A 124 2.04 5.07 -4.97
N THR A 125 0.82 5.64 -4.96
CA THR A 125 0.52 7.08 -4.89
C THR A 125 1.25 7.79 -3.75
N LYS A 126 1.45 7.13 -2.60
CA LYS A 126 2.10 7.72 -1.42
C LYS A 126 3.50 8.26 -1.71
N ALA A 127 4.25 7.57 -2.56
CA ALA A 127 5.58 8.00 -2.94
C ALA A 127 5.55 9.22 -3.90
N PHE A 128 4.49 9.36 -4.70
CA PHE A 128 4.25 10.57 -5.50
C PHE A 128 3.97 11.77 -4.59
N LEU A 129 3.08 11.61 -3.60
CA LEU A 129 2.80 12.66 -2.62
C LEU A 129 4.07 13.05 -1.83
N ALA A 130 4.89 12.07 -1.41
CA ALA A 130 6.16 12.35 -0.74
C ALA A 130 7.12 13.16 -1.62
N THR A 131 7.18 12.85 -2.92
CA THR A 131 7.97 13.62 -3.90
C THR A 131 7.41 15.03 -4.09
N THR A 132 6.09 15.19 -4.13
CA THR A 132 5.44 16.51 -4.22
C THR A 132 5.75 17.36 -2.98
N LEU A 133 5.70 16.77 -1.77
CA LEU A 133 6.13 17.45 -0.55
C LEU A 133 7.59 17.87 -0.61
N ALA A 134 8.48 17.01 -1.14
CA ALA A 134 9.90 17.34 -1.34
C ALA A 134 10.06 18.56 -2.27
N ILE A 135 9.26 18.66 -3.34
CA ILE A 135 9.22 19.83 -4.23
C ILE A 135 8.74 21.08 -3.49
N MET A 136 7.72 20.98 -2.63
CA MET A 136 7.25 22.08 -1.82
C MET A 136 8.33 22.56 -0.82
N VAL A 137 9.11 21.63 -0.27
CA VAL A 137 10.26 21.98 0.60
C VAL A 137 11.35 22.68 -0.20
N ASP A 138 11.71 22.20 -1.38
CA ASP A 138 12.66 22.86 -2.28
C ASP A 138 12.26 24.30 -2.62
N ARG A 139 10.97 24.54 -2.75
CA ARG A 139 10.43 25.88 -3.03
C ARG A 139 10.30 26.77 -1.80
N GLY A 140 10.69 26.27 -0.62
CA GLY A 140 10.56 27.00 0.65
C GLY A 140 9.11 27.27 1.08
N LYS A 141 8.14 26.50 0.54
CA LYS A 141 6.73 26.57 0.91
C LYS A 141 6.42 25.80 2.19
N LEU A 142 7.19 24.75 2.48
CA LEU A 142 7.12 23.90 3.65
C LEU A 142 8.53 23.58 4.14
N ARG A 143 8.61 23.11 5.38
CA ARG A 143 9.77 22.43 5.93
C ARG A 143 9.34 21.07 6.42
N TRP A 144 10.22 20.07 6.33
CA TRP A 144 9.92 18.73 6.82
C TRP A 144 9.57 18.70 8.31
N ASP A 145 10.13 19.61 9.09
CA ASP A 145 9.95 19.72 10.53
C ASP A 145 8.90 20.75 10.97
N ASP A 146 8.15 21.36 10.04
CA ASP A 146 7.02 22.21 10.39
C ASP A 146 5.96 21.41 11.16
N ARG A 147 5.40 22.02 12.22
CA ARG A 147 4.33 21.41 13.00
C ARG A 147 3.01 21.49 12.25
N ILE A 148 2.26 20.39 12.26
CA ILE A 148 0.97 20.37 11.56
C ILE A 148 -0.02 21.35 12.16
N VAL A 149 -0.02 21.55 13.48
CA VAL A 149 -0.91 22.54 14.14
C VAL A 149 -0.67 23.97 13.69
N ASP A 150 0.52 24.32 13.20
CA ASP A 150 0.84 25.65 12.67
C ASP A 150 0.37 25.82 11.21
N LEU A 151 0.19 24.70 10.49
CA LEU A 151 -0.26 24.65 9.10
C LEU A 151 -1.77 24.39 8.97
N ASP A 152 -2.33 23.65 9.92
CA ASP A 152 -3.74 23.29 9.98
C ASP A 152 -4.25 23.31 11.42
N ALA A 153 -4.89 24.41 11.81
CA ALA A 153 -5.38 24.62 13.17
C ALA A 153 -6.48 23.62 13.60
N ASP A 154 -7.15 22.95 12.65
CA ASP A 154 -8.16 21.93 12.92
C ASP A 154 -7.57 20.56 13.24
N PHE A 155 -6.28 20.36 12.96
CA PHE A 155 -5.61 19.10 13.25
C PHE A 155 -5.54 18.81 14.75
N GLN A 156 -6.05 17.66 15.12
CA GLN A 156 -6.03 17.19 16.50
C GLN A 156 -6.01 15.66 16.55
N LEU A 157 -5.11 15.12 17.35
CA LEU A 157 -5.13 13.72 17.81
C LEU A 157 -5.62 13.68 19.26
N LYS A 158 -5.92 12.49 19.77
CA LYS A 158 -6.41 12.33 21.14
C LYS A 158 -5.39 12.81 22.18
N ASP A 159 -4.10 12.53 21.97
CA ASP A 159 -3.03 13.04 22.81
C ASP A 159 -2.65 14.47 22.41
N PRO A 160 -2.82 15.47 23.31
CA PRO A 160 -2.48 16.86 23.03
C PRO A 160 -0.99 17.11 22.80
N TRP A 161 -0.11 16.31 23.42
CA TRP A 161 1.33 16.44 23.21
C TRP A 161 1.70 15.94 21.81
N VAL A 162 1.19 14.77 21.41
CA VAL A 162 1.40 14.24 20.05
C VAL A 162 0.85 15.22 19.01
N THR A 163 -0.33 15.80 19.24
CA THR A 163 -0.90 16.83 18.37
C THR A 163 0.08 17.98 18.12
N ARG A 164 0.69 18.54 19.18
CA ARG A 164 1.65 19.65 19.07
C ARG A 164 2.97 19.26 18.41
N GLU A 165 3.42 18.01 18.58
CA GLU A 165 4.71 17.54 18.07
C GLU A 165 4.65 16.84 16.72
N PHE A 166 3.45 16.68 16.17
CA PHE A 166 3.26 16.06 14.85
C PHE A 166 3.77 16.98 13.75
N ARG A 167 4.65 16.49 12.90
CA ARG A 167 5.35 17.26 11.87
C ARG A 167 5.02 16.76 10.46
N VAL A 168 5.36 17.55 9.44
CA VAL A 168 5.11 17.22 8.05
C VAL A 168 5.64 15.83 7.69
N PHE A 169 6.87 15.48 8.06
CA PHE A 169 7.40 14.14 7.76
C PHE A 169 6.68 13.01 8.50
N ASP A 170 6.04 13.25 9.65
CA ASP A 170 5.30 12.23 10.39
C ASP A 170 4.00 11.83 9.68
N LEU A 171 3.42 12.71 8.86
CA LEU A 171 2.24 12.40 8.05
C LEU A 171 2.47 11.20 7.12
N LEU A 172 3.71 11.04 6.65
CA LEU A 172 4.08 10.02 5.66
C LEU A 172 4.81 8.83 6.27
N ALA A 173 5.25 8.92 7.52
CA ALA A 173 6.22 7.98 8.12
C ALA A 173 5.58 6.73 8.73
N GLN A 174 4.26 6.61 8.74
CA GLN A 174 3.52 5.43 9.25
C GLN A 174 3.89 5.05 10.70
N ARG A 175 4.07 6.06 11.58
CA ARG A 175 4.48 5.88 12.98
C ARG A 175 3.77 6.84 13.94
N SER A 176 2.52 7.14 13.62
CA SER A 176 1.68 8.09 14.35
C SER A 176 1.30 7.65 15.76
N GLY A 177 1.38 6.36 16.06
CA GLY A 177 0.84 5.76 17.29
C GLY A 177 -0.62 5.32 17.14
N LEU A 178 -1.31 5.73 16.08
CA LEU A 178 -2.66 5.29 15.75
C LEU A 178 -2.66 3.80 15.39
N PRO A 179 -3.79 3.10 15.57
CA PRO A 179 -3.94 1.74 15.07
C PRO A 179 -3.81 1.68 13.54
N PRO A 180 -3.37 0.54 12.99
CA PRO A 180 -3.33 0.36 11.54
C PRO A 180 -4.71 0.60 10.92
N TYR A 181 -4.74 1.25 9.76
CA TYR A 181 -5.95 1.58 9.00
C TYR A 181 -7.02 2.36 9.79
N ALA A 182 -6.56 3.17 10.78
CA ALA A 182 -7.44 3.96 11.64
C ALA A 182 -8.51 4.71 10.82
N ASN A 183 -9.78 4.36 11.03
CA ASN A 183 -10.96 4.95 10.42
C ASN A 183 -11.05 4.82 8.87
N ASP A 184 -10.24 3.98 8.23
CA ASP A 184 -10.28 3.80 6.77
C ASP A 184 -11.65 3.30 6.29
N MET A 185 -12.30 2.41 7.04
CA MET A 185 -13.62 1.89 6.68
C MET A 185 -14.73 2.96 6.71
N LEU A 186 -14.52 4.07 7.40
CA LEU A 186 -15.48 5.17 7.39
C LEU A 186 -15.60 5.85 6.02
N GLY A 187 -14.50 5.94 5.25
CA GLY A 187 -14.53 6.39 3.85
C GLY A 187 -15.44 5.50 3.00
N MET A 188 -15.38 4.18 3.20
CA MET A 188 -16.28 3.25 2.48
C MET A 188 -17.75 3.39 2.85
N LEU A 189 -18.04 3.95 4.04
CA LEU A 189 -19.40 4.36 4.43
C LEU A 189 -19.74 5.77 3.95
N GLY A 190 -18.86 6.39 3.13
CA GLY A 190 -19.07 7.69 2.49
C GLY A 190 -18.85 8.90 3.39
N ILE A 191 -18.12 8.73 4.50
CA ILE A 191 -17.67 9.86 5.33
C ILE A 191 -16.64 10.68 4.54
N ASP A 192 -16.84 11.98 4.48
CA ASP A 192 -15.99 12.89 3.72
C ASP A 192 -14.59 13.06 4.34
N GLU A 193 -13.61 13.48 3.51
CA GLU A 193 -12.21 13.69 3.89
C GLU A 193 -12.05 14.54 5.14
N ALA A 194 -12.75 15.69 5.21
CA ALA A 194 -12.61 16.61 6.34
C ALA A 194 -13.09 15.96 7.65
N THR A 195 -14.13 15.16 7.59
CA THR A 195 -14.66 14.41 8.73
C THR A 195 -13.74 13.24 9.08
N LEU A 196 -13.18 12.53 8.10
CA LEU A 196 -12.16 11.48 8.33
C LEU A 196 -10.96 12.04 9.08
N ILE A 197 -10.40 13.17 8.64
CA ILE A 197 -9.27 13.83 9.33
C ILE A 197 -9.68 14.24 10.75
N ARG A 198 -10.84 14.88 10.92
CA ARG A 198 -11.33 15.29 12.25
C ARG A 198 -11.58 14.12 13.19
N SER A 199 -11.99 12.97 12.66
CA SER A 199 -12.30 11.78 13.46
C SER A 199 -11.08 11.22 14.20
N LEU A 200 -9.85 11.48 13.72
CA LEU A 200 -8.62 11.01 14.35
C LEU A 200 -8.46 11.47 15.80
N ARG A 201 -9.08 12.60 16.19
CA ARG A 201 -9.08 13.08 17.59
C ARG A 201 -9.77 12.15 18.58
N HIS A 202 -10.59 11.23 18.09
CA HIS A 202 -11.33 10.26 18.89
C HIS A 202 -10.69 8.88 18.90
N VAL A 203 -9.63 8.66 18.09
CA VAL A 203 -8.98 7.37 17.99
C VAL A 203 -7.97 7.18 19.13
N GLU A 204 -8.11 6.06 19.86
CA GLU A 204 -7.14 5.68 20.89
C GLU A 204 -5.82 5.24 20.23
N PRO A 205 -4.67 5.78 20.66
CA PRO A 205 -3.40 5.28 20.22
C PRO A 205 -3.14 3.87 20.77
N VAL A 206 -2.54 3.01 19.94
CA VAL A 206 -2.16 1.63 20.32
C VAL A 206 -0.68 1.48 20.63
N SER A 207 0.10 2.52 20.37
CA SER A 207 1.54 2.58 20.66
C SER A 207 1.99 4.01 20.91
N SER A 208 3.20 4.17 21.45
CA SER A 208 3.80 5.50 21.59
C SER A 208 4.09 6.14 20.24
N PHE A 209 3.94 7.45 20.17
CA PHE A 209 4.27 8.24 18.99
C PHE A 209 5.71 7.97 18.51
N ARG A 210 5.89 7.75 17.21
CA ARG A 210 7.17 7.47 16.54
C ARG A 210 7.84 6.14 16.92
N SER A 211 7.20 5.26 17.68
CA SER A 211 7.83 4.03 18.17
C SER A 211 7.60 2.80 17.29
N THR A 212 6.42 2.67 16.71
CA THR A 212 5.98 1.43 16.05
C THR A 212 5.37 1.75 14.69
N PHE A 213 5.60 0.88 13.72
CA PHE A 213 4.94 0.95 12.42
C PHE A 213 3.44 0.64 12.55
N ALA A 214 2.62 1.54 12.00
CA ALA A 214 1.19 1.35 11.85
C ALA A 214 0.71 2.06 10.58
N TYR A 215 0.30 1.28 9.59
CA TYR A 215 -0.11 1.81 8.29
C TYR A 215 -1.40 2.60 8.38
N THR A 216 -1.38 3.88 7.98
CA THR A 216 -2.52 4.80 8.10
C THR A 216 -2.69 5.59 6.80
N ASN A 217 -3.87 5.52 6.16
CA ASN A 217 -4.15 6.27 4.94
C ASN A 217 -4.56 7.72 5.22
N ILE A 218 -5.32 7.96 6.29
CA ILE A 218 -5.87 9.30 6.60
C ILE A 218 -4.76 10.34 6.86
N THR A 219 -3.59 9.95 7.36
CA THR A 219 -2.47 10.89 7.50
C THR A 219 -1.96 11.39 6.15
N HIS A 220 -2.13 10.60 5.07
CA HIS A 220 -1.80 11.02 3.70
C HIS A 220 -2.86 11.95 3.12
N LEU A 221 -4.15 11.77 3.44
CA LEU A 221 -5.18 12.76 3.13
C LEU A 221 -4.80 14.13 3.71
N LEU A 222 -4.43 14.16 5.00
CA LEU A 222 -3.97 15.40 5.64
C LEU A 222 -2.71 15.94 4.97
N ALA A 223 -1.78 15.10 4.52
CA ALA A 223 -0.60 15.53 3.78
C ALA A 223 -0.97 16.19 2.44
N GLY A 224 -1.92 15.63 1.68
CA GLY A 224 -2.49 16.24 0.47
C GLY A 224 -3.10 17.62 0.75
N ARG A 225 -3.89 17.74 1.82
CA ARG A 225 -4.47 19.00 2.27
C ARG A 225 -3.41 20.04 2.67
N ILE A 226 -2.32 19.63 3.33
CA ILE A 226 -1.19 20.51 3.66
C ILE A 226 -0.47 20.98 2.40
N VAL A 227 -0.26 20.09 1.42
CA VAL A 227 0.31 20.45 0.10
C VAL A 227 -0.56 21.50 -0.59
N ALA A 228 -1.89 21.30 -0.64
CA ALA A 228 -2.83 22.27 -1.22
C ALA A 228 -2.74 23.64 -0.55
N LYS A 229 -2.79 23.67 0.80
CA LYS A 229 -2.67 24.93 1.57
C LYS A 229 -1.34 25.64 1.31
N ALA A 230 -0.22 24.93 1.29
CA ALA A 230 1.10 25.49 1.05
C ALA A 230 1.25 26.07 -0.36
N ALA A 231 0.62 25.44 -1.34
CA ALA A 231 0.60 25.91 -2.72
C ALA A 231 -0.43 27.02 -2.99
N GLY A 232 -1.44 27.19 -2.12
CA GLY A 232 -2.60 28.07 -2.37
C GLY A 232 -3.54 27.48 -3.44
N ALA A 233 -3.61 26.14 -3.54
CA ALA A 233 -4.41 25.39 -4.50
C ALA A 233 -5.72 24.87 -3.88
N ALA A 234 -6.64 24.40 -4.73
CA ALA A 234 -7.93 23.85 -4.30
C ALA A 234 -7.78 22.50 -3.58
N ASP A 235 -6.89 21.63 -4.08
CA ASP A 235 -6.64 20.28 -3.58
C ASP A 235 -5.20 19.85 -3.84
N GLY A 236 -4.79 18.74 -3.19
CA GLY A 236 -3.44 18.21 -3.31
C GLY A 236 -3.13 17.58 -4.66
N ASP A 237 -4.13 17.03 -5.35
CA ASP A 237 -3.99 16.34 -6.63
C ASP A 237 -3.66 17.33 -7.75
N SER A 238 -4.28 18.51 -7.73
CA SER A 238 -3.96 19.61 -8.67
C SER A 238 -2.51 20.05 -8.52
N VAL A 239 -2.00 20.14 -7.28
CA VAL A 239 -0.59 20.46 -7.03
C VAL A 239 0.33 19.34 -7.51
N LEU A 240 0.00 18.09 -7.19
CA LEU A 240 0.78 16.92 -7.64
C LEU A 240 0.82 16.86 -9.18
N ARG A 241 -0.30 17.13 -9.86
CA ARG A 241 -0.33 17.22 -11.32
C ARG A 241 0.61 18.30 -11.83
N GLN A 242 0.44 19.53 -11.35
CA GLN A 242 1.20 20.71 -11.82
C GLN A 242 2.70 20.56 -11.54
N GLU A 243 3.06 20.05 -10.37
CA GLU A 243 4.42 20.05 -9.88
C GLU A 243 5.21 18.79 -10.24
N LEU A 244 4.52 17.69 -10.52
CA LEU A 244 5.16 16.40 -10.76
C LEU A 244 4.70 15.74 -12.06
N LEU A 245 3.39 15.49 -12.28
CA LEU A 245 2.96 14.73 -13.45
C LEU A 245 3.17 15.49 -14.77
N ASP A 246 2.81 16.76 -14.84
CA ASP A 246 2.97 17.57 -16.05
C ASP A 246 4.46 17.76 -16.42
N PRO A 247 5.37 18.12 -15.48
CA PRO A 247 6.80 18.15 -15.74
C PRO A 247 7.40 16.84 -16.24
N LEU A 248 6.82 15.69 -15.85
CA LEU A 248 7.22 14.36 -16.31
C LEU A 248 6.48 13.93 -17.58
N SER A 249 5.56 14.74 -18.11
CA SER A 249 4.71 14.41 -19.25
C SER A 249 3.87 13.13 -19.06
N MET A 250 3.38 12.90 -17.83
CA MET A 250 2.52 11.77 -17.46
C MET A 250 1.05 12.07 -17.82
N GLN A 251 0.77 12.12 -19.11
CA GLN A 251 -0.50 12.59 -19.66
C GLN A 251 -1.65 11.58 -19.54
N ASP A 252 -1.35 10.29 -19.46
CA ASP A 252 -2.34 9.22 -19.32
C ASP A 252 -2.69 8.94 -17.84
N SER A 253 -2.13 9.73 -16.89
CA SER A 253 -2.38 9.59 -15.46
C SER A 253 -3.50 10.52 -14.97
N SER A 254 -4.34 10.05 -14.04
CA SER A 254 -5.51 10.77 -13.52
C SER A 254 -5.83 10.36 -12.07
N TYR A 255 -6.85 10.99 -11.44
CA TYR A 255 -7.18 10.83 -10.02
C TYR A 255 -8.66 10.50 -9.76
N THR A 256 -9.46 10.19 -10.76
CA THR A 256 -10.90 9.95 -10.56
C THR A 256 -11.40 8.69 -11.26
N ALA A 257 -12.50 8.13 -10.75
CA ALA A 257 -13.18 7.01 -11.37
C ALA A 257 -13.74 7.38 -12.76
N GLU A 258 -14.19 8.63 -12.92
CA GLU A 258 -14.71 9.13 -14.20
C GLU A 258 -13.62 9.18 -15.25
N ALA A 259 -12.42 9.63 -14.88
CA ALA A 259 -11.30 9.77 -15.81
C ALA A 259 -10.83 8.41 -16.34
N ILE A 260 -10.65 7.40 -15.46
CA ILE A 260 -10.26 6.06 -15.91
C ILE A 260 -11.35 5.43 -16.78
N LYS A 261 -12.62 5.53 -16.40
CA LYS A 261 -13.75 4.99 -17.20
C LYS A 261 -13.93 5.66 -18.56
N ALA A 262 -13.63 6.96 -18.65
CA ALA A 262 -13.71 7.71 -19.91
C ALA A 262 -12.55 7.38 -20.87
N ALA A 263 -11.44 6.85 -20.37
CA ALA A 263 -10.30 6.48 -21.19
C ALA A 263 -10.60 5.21 -22.01
N ALA A 264 -10.38 5.27 -23.33
CA ALA A 264 -10.65 4.13 -24.21
C ALA A 264 -9.75 2.91 -23.94
N ASN A 265 -8.55 3.12 -23.37
CA ASN A 265 -7.58 2.08 -23.05
C ASN A 265 -7.40 1.94 -21.54
N HIS A 266 -8.41 1.46 -20.84
CA HIS A 266 -8.32 1.11 -19.42
C HIS A 266 -8.64 -0.38 -19.21
N ALA A 267 -8.19 -0.91 -18.08
CA ALA A 267 -8.52 -2.26 -17.66
C ALA A 267 -9.75 -2.23 -16.72
N GLU A 268 -10.62 -3.23 -16.82
CA GLU A 268 -11.67 -3.51 -15.83
C GLU A 268 -11.05 -4.18 -14.60
N GLY A 269 -11.61 -3.90 -13.42
CA GLY A 269 -11.08 -4.38 -12.16
C GLY A 269 -11.68 -5.70 -11.69
N TYR A 270 -10.88 -6.53 -11.00
CA TYR A 270 -11.30 -7.83 -10.51
C TYR A 270 -10.98 -8.01 -9.03
N ARG A 271 -11.95 -8.58 -8.31
CA ARG A 271 -11.76 -9.06 -6.94
C ARG A 271 -11.33 -10.53 -6.96
N TRP A 272 -10.28 -10.86 -6.23
CA TRP A 272 -9.81 -12.22 -6.08
C TRP A 272 -10.70 -13.06 -5.14
N THR A 273 -10.87 -14.34 -5.45
CA THR A 273 -11.41 -15.36 -4.56
C THR A 273 -10.59 -16.66 -4.70
N PRO A 274 -10.64 -17.59 -3.74
CA PRO A 274 -9.98 -18.90 -3.90
C PRO A 274 -10.42 -19.70 -5.13
N ASN A 275 -11.58 -19.37 -5.72
CA ASN A 275 -12.18 -20.06 -6.85
C ASN A 275 -12.02 -19.27 -8.18
N GLY A 276 -11.24 -18.20 -8.19
CA GLY A 276 -11.02 -17.35 -9.36
C GLY A 276 -11.42 -15.89 -9.12
N THR A 277 -11.23 -15.05 -10.13
CA THR A 277 -11.49 -13.61 -10.04
C THR A 277 -12.88 -13.25 -10.56
N ILE A 278 -13.50 -12.26 -9.93
CA ILE A 278 -14.82 -11.72 -10.23
C ILE A 278 -14.65 -10.25 -10.59
N GLU A 279 -15.18 -9.85 -11.76
CA GLU A 279 -15.20 -8.45 -12.18
C GLU A 279 -16.04 -7.61 -11.22
N VAL A 280 -15.53 -6.43 -10.87
CA VAL A 280 -16.23 -5.50 -9.99
C VAL A 280 -16.23 -4.10 -10.59
N PRO A 281 -17.35 -3.36 -10.46
CA PRO A 281 -17.44 -2.04 -11.07
C PRO A 281 -16.56 -1.02 -10.36
N PHE A 282 -16.15 0.02 -11.08
CA PHE A 282 -15.49 1.18 -10.49
C PHE A 282 -16.43 1.89 -9.51
N THR A 283 -15.89 2.25 -8.36
CA THR A 283 -16.57 3.07 -7.34
C THR A 283 -16.04 4.50 -7.37
N GLN A 284 -16.87 5.45 -6.99
CA GLN A 284 -16.48 6.84 -6.73
C GLN A 284 -15.94 7.05 -5.30
N LEU A 285 -16.01 6.01 -4.46
CA LEU A 285 -15.46 6.00 -3.12
C LEU A 285 -14.00 5.49 -3.19
N PHE A 286 -13.60 4.58 -2.31
CA PHE A 286 -12.24 4.04 -2.31
C PHE A 286 -11.81 3.50 -3.70
N PRO A 287 -10.63 3.89 -4.24
CA PRO A 287 -9.54 4.63 -3.59
C PRO A 287 -9.62 6.16 -3.70
N TYR A 288 -10.59 6.72 -4.40
CA TYR A 288 -10.63 8.13 -4.77
C TYR A 288 -10.98 9.07 -3.61
N ASP A 289 -11.62 8.56 -2.55
CA ASP A 289 -11.82 9.30 -1.29
C ASP A 289 -10.53 9.46 -0.47
N PHE A 290 -9.44 8.81 -0.91
CA PHE A 290 -8.14 8.81 -0.23
C PHE A 290 -7.07 9.48 -1.10
N GLY A 291 -7.31 10.74 -1.46
CA GLY A 291 -6.39 11.57 -2.23
C GLY A 291 -4.98 11.61 -1.64
N GLY A 292 -3.97 11.43 -2.50
CA GLY A 292 -2.56 11.30 -2.08
C GLY A 292 -2.20 10.00 -1.36
N ALA A 293 -3.18 9.15 -1.00
CA ALA A 293 -2.93 7.85 -0.41
C ALA A 293 -3.07 6.68 -1.39
N GLY A 294 -3.93 6.81 -2.44
CA GLY A 294 -4.21 5.66 -3.31
C GLY A 294 -4.97 5.93 -4.60
N ASP A 295 -5.23 7.15 -4.95
CA ASP A 295 -6.21 7.59 -5.95
C ASP A 295 -5.67 7.72 -7.39
N ILE A 296 -4.36 7.57 -7.63
CA ILE A 296 -3.80 7.72 -8.97
C ILE A 296 -4.17 6.53 -9.86
N ASN A 297 -4.57 6.84 -11.09
CA ASN A 297 -4.62 5.93 -12.23
C ASN A 297 -3.43 6.20 -13.14
N SER A 298 -2.77 5.17 -13.69
CA SER A 298 -1.59 5.37 -14.53
C SER A 298 -1.33 4.19 -15.47
N THR A 299 -0.34 4.36 -16.34
CA THR A 299 0.15 3.38 -17.32
C THR A 299 1.60 3.00 -17.03
N ILE A 300 2.09 1.93 -17.66
CA ILE A 300 3.52 1.58 -17.58
C ILE A 300 4.41 2.69 -18.12
N GLU A 301 4.01 3.34 -19.21
CA GLU A 301 4.81 4.40 -19.83
C GLU A 301 4.96 5.62 -18.94
N ASP A 302 3.87 6.06 -18.32
CA ASP A 302 3.90 7.19 -17.38
C ASP A 302 4.67 6.83 -16.09
N MET A 303 4.40 5.66 -15.51
CA MET A 303 5.11 5.18 -14.33
C MET A 303 6.62 5.04 -14.58
N ALA A 304 7.04 4.65 -15.80
CA ALA A 304 8.45 4.57 -16.15
C ALA A 304 9.13 5.95 -16.15
N ARG A 305 8.44 7.02 -16.57
CA ARG A 305 8.94 8.40 -16.48
C ARG A 305 9.21 8.80 -15.03
N TRP A 306 8.29 8.43 -14.14
CA TRP A 306 8.46 8.71 -12.72
C TRP A 306 9.59 7.86 -12.09
N VAL A 307 9.76 6.58 -12.47
CA VAL A 307 10.90 5.77 -12.03
C VAL A 307 12.22 6.37 -12.52
N ARG A 308 12.29 6.87 -13.77
CA ARG A 308 13.46 7.58 -14.29
C ARG A 308 13.82 8.82 -13.47
N LEU A 309 12.82 9.61 -13.04
CA LEU A 309 13.04 10.72 -12.10
C LEU A 309 13.66 10.22 -10.79
N GLN A 310 13.12 9.13 -10.24
CA GLN A 310 13.58 8.55 -8.98
C GLN A 310 15.03 8.03 -9.08
N LEU A 311 15.40 7.32 -10.15
CA LEU A 311 16.75 6.85 -10.41
C LEU A 311 17.70 8.01 -10.78
N GLY A 312 17.21 9.00 -11.52
CA GLY A 312 17.92 10.23 -11.87
C GLY A 312 18.13 11.20 -10.69
N ASN A 313 17.88 10.75 -9.45
CA ASN A 313 18.05 11.56 -8.24
C ASN A 313 17.36 12.93 -8.31
N GLY A 314 16.13 12.95 -8.87
CA GLY A 314 15.31 14.13 -9.00
C GLY A 314 15.52 14.93 -10.28
N SER A 315 16.29 14.40 -11.23
CA SER A 315 16.40 14.95 -12.58
C SER A 315 15.69 14.06 -13.58
N PHE A 316 15.01 14.67 -14.54
CA PHE A 316 14.36 14.01 -15.65
C PHE A 316 14.61 14.80 -16.94
N GLU A 317 15.13 14.12 -17.98
CA GLU A 317 15.47 14.71 -19.29
C GLU A 317 16.28 16.01 -19.17
N GLY A 318 17.31 15.98 -18.32
CA GLY A 318 18.21 17.10 -18.09
C GLY A 318 17.66 18.24 -17.23
N ARG A 319 16.40 18.16 -16.76
CA ARG A 319 15.79 19.15 -15.89
C ARG A 319 15.75 18.65 -14.45
N ARG A 320 16.09 19.51 -13.49
CA ARG A 320 15.91 19.25 -12.07
C ARG A 320 14.46 19.53 -11.70
N ILE A 321 13.72 18.49 -11.27
CA ILE A 321 12.32 18.58 -10.81
C ILE A 321 12.27 18.71 -9.30
N VAL A 322 13.12 17.93 -8.61
CA VAL A 322 13.26 17.95 -7.14
C VAL A 322 14.75 17.84 -6.80
N SER A 323 15.19 18.45 -5.69
CA SER A 323 16.58 18.33 -5.24
C SER A 323 16.91 16.87 -4.88
N SER A 324 18.16 16.47 -5.10
CA SER A 324 18.64 15.16 -4.71
C SER A 324 18.58 14.96 -3.19
N GLU A 325 18.78 16.03 -2.42
CA GLU A 325 18.74 16.02 -0.97
C GLU A 325 17.31 15.71 -0.46
N ASN A 326 16.31 16.47 -0.90
CA ASN A 326 14.93 16.25 -0.46
C ASN A 326 14.34 14.96 -1.00
N LEU A 327 14.72 14.53 -2.21
CA LEU A 327 14.33 13.22 -2.72
C LEU A 327 14.96 12.09 -1.90
N ALA A 328 16.23 12.17 -1.55
CA ALA A 328 16.90 11.21 -0.68
C ALA A 328 16.25 11.16 0.72
N PHE A 329 15.83 12.32 1.27
CA PHE A 329 15.13 12.39 2.55
C PHE A 329 13.85 11.54 2.55
N THR A 330 13.11 11.46 1.41
CA THR A 330 11.91 10.63 1.31
C THR A 330 12.19 9.14 1.46
N ARG A 331 13.44 8.69 1.19
CA ARG A 331 13.87 7.29 1.26
C ARG A 331 14.63 6.96 2.55
N MET A 332 14.83 7.93 3.45
CA MET A 332 15.49 7.70 4.73
C MET A 332 14.57 6.92 5.67
N PRO A 333 14.99 5.76 6.21
CA PRO A 333 14.21 4.98 7.18
C PRO A 333 13.69 5.84 8.33
N LYS A 334 12.41 5.67 8.68
CA LYS A 334 11.74 6.38 9.78
C LYS A 334 11.27 5.44 10.88
N VAL A 335 10.88 4.22 10.54
CA VAL A 335 10.44 3.20 11.48
C VAL A 335 10.77 1.81 10.95
N ALA A 336 11.18 0.89 11.83
CA ALA A 336 11.45 -0.49 11.48
C ALA A 336 10.13 -1.30 11.37
N LEU A 337 10.04 -2.17 10.35
CA LEU A 337 9.03 -3.21 10.23
C LEU A 337 9.61 -4.55 10.74
N SER A 338 10.89 -4.78 10.48
CA SER A 338 11.66 -5.93 10.97
C SER A 338 13.14 -5.55 11.07
N ASP A 339 14.01 -6.50 11.35
CA ASP A 339 15.47 -6.33 11.39
C ASP A 339 16.07 -5.90 10.03
N LYS A 340 15.39 -6.20 8.91
CA LYS A 340 15.86 -5.91 7.55
C LYS A 340 14.95 -5.01 6.73
N VAL A 341 13.81 -4.65 7.27
CA VAL A 341 12.81 -3.87 6.54
C VAL A 341 12.41 -2.65 7.36
N SER A 342 12.43 -1.49 6.73
CA SER A 342 12.01 -0.22 7.32
C SER A 342 11.03 0.51 6.42
N TYR A 343 10.18 1.36 6.99
CA TYR A 343 9.36 2.31 6.26
C TYR A 343 9.99 3.70 6.31
N ALA A 344 9.94 4.39 5.20
CA ALA A 344 10.40 5.78 5.02
C ALA A 344 9.20 6.70 4.79
N LEU A 345 9.25 7.63 3.84
CA LEU A 345 8.13 8.51 3.48
C LEU A 345 7.49 8.00 2.18
N GLY A 346 6.52 7.10 2.31
CA GLY A 346 5.89 6.45 1.16
C GLY A 346 6.74 5.36 0.48
N TRP A 347 7.80 4.90 1.13
CA TRP A 347 8.70 3.86 0.64
C TRP A 347 8.99 2.79 1.70
N ILE A 348 9.12 1.55 1.27
CA ILE A 348 9.68 0.45 2.05
C ILE A 348 11.12 0.26 1.61
N ILE A 349 12.03 0.18 2.59
CA ILE A 349 13.46 -0.06 2.36
C ILE A 349 13.76 -1.47 2.86
N GLN A 350 14.08 -2.36 1.95
CA GLN A 350 14.42 -3.75 2.24
C GLN A 350 15.92 -3.96 2.04
N GLN A 351 16.60 -4.32 3.12
CA GLN A 351 18.01 -4.67 3.08
C GLN A 351 18.16 -6.11 2.62
N THR A 352 19.01 -6.34 1.61
CA THR A 352 19.38 -7.66 1.13
C THR A 352 20.91 -7.83 1.18
N PRO A 353 21.44 -9.06 1.10
CA PRO A 353 22.89 -9.27 1.10
C PRO A 353 23.64 -8.50 0.00
N ASN A 354 23.00 -8.23 -1.14
CA ASN A 354 23.61 -7.67 -2.32
C ASN A 354 23.16 -6.25 -2.68
N GLY A 355 22.42 -5.60 -1.78
CA GLY A 355 21.96 -4.21 -1.94
C GLY A 355 20.59 -3.95 -1.35
N ASN A 356 20.19 -2.69 -1.34
CA ASN A 356 18.89 -2.28 -0.83
C ASN A 356 17.86 -2.21 -1.95
N ILE A 357 16.68 -2.78 -1.72
CA ILE A 357 15.51 -2.60 -2.57
C ILE A 357 14.65 -1.50 -1.94
N VAL A 358 14.34 -0.48 -2.73
CA VAL A 358 13.41 0.61 -2.38
C VAL A 358 12.12 0.33 -3.16
N TRP A 359 11.01 0.09 -2.46
CA TRP A 359 9.78 -0.33 -3.10
C TRP A 359 8.53 0.13 -2.36
N HIS A 360 7.41 0.10 -3.02
CA HIS A 360 6.07 0.15 -2.43
C HIS A 360 5.10 -0.63 -3.30
N ASN A 361 4.14 -1.28 -2.67
CA ASN A 361 3.03 -1.89 -3.40
C ASN A 361 1.80 -0.98 -3.36
N GLY A 362 0.85 -1.28 -4.23
CA GLY A 362 -0.45 -0.65 -4.26
C GLY A 362 -1.55 -1.69 -4.33
N GLY A 363 -2.63 -1.45 -3.63
CA GLY A 363 -3.83 -2.26 -3.72
C GLY A 363 -5.06 -1.36 -3.65
N THR A 364 -6.03 -1.65 -4.51
CA THR A 364 -7.39 -1.16 -4.42
C THR A 364 -8.33 -2.35 -4.29
N ASN A 365 -9.63 -2.11 -4.30
CA ASN A 365 -10.59 -3.22 -4.26
C ASN A 365 -10.49 -4.17 -5.46
N SER A 366 -9.86 -3.74 -6.55
CA SER A 366 -9.88 -4.45 -7.84
C SER A 366 -8.59 -4.36 -8.66
N PHE A 367 -7.56 -3.66 -8.16
CA PHE A 367 -6.28 -3.52 -8.85
C PHE A 367 -5.11 -3.76 -7.90
N GLY A 368 -4.00 -4.22 -8.46
CA GLY A 368 -2.75 -4.39 -7.78
C GLY A 368 -1.61 -3.67 -8.50
N ALA A 369 -0.67 -3.14 -7.74
CA ALA A 369 0.51 -2.50 -8.26
C ALA A 369 1.74 -2.81 -7.40
N TYR A 370 2.88 -2.83 -8.04
CA TYR A 370 4.19 -2.84 -7.39
C TYR A 370 5.12 -1.90 -8.13
N ILE A 371 5.87 -1.14 -7.39
CA ILE A 371 6.98 -0.37 -7.89
C ILE A 371 8.19 -0.65 -7.02
N GLY A 372 9.32 -0.95 -7.64
CA GLY A 372 10.55 -1.23 -6.92
C GLY A 372 11.77 -0.79 -7.70
N MET A 373 12.83 -0.45 -6.99
CA MET A 373 14.09 -0.04 -7.59
C MET A 373 15.28 -0.43 -6.72
N VAL A 374 16.44 -0.54 -7.36
CA VAL A 374 17.74 -0.62 -6.73
C VAL A 374 18.55 0.60 -7.19
N PRO A 375 18.48 1.73 -6.47
CA PRO A 375 19.10 2.98 -6.89
C PRO A 375 20.61 2.85 -7.18
N ASP A 376 21.33 2.07 -6.36
CA ASP A 376 22.76 1.82 -6.52
C ASP A 376 23.13 1.01 -7.78
N ARG A 377 22.13 0.50 -8.50
CA ARG A 377 22.26 -0.26 -9.75
C ARG A 377 21.55 0.39 -10.93
N ASP A 378 20.97 1.59 -10.72
CA ASP A 378 20.20 2.32 -11.73
C ASP A 378 19.13 1.46 -12.42
N VAL A 379 18.40 0.66 -11.66
CA VAL A 379 17.35 -0.22 -12.18
C VAL A 379 16.07 -0.11 -11.37
N GLY A 380 14.94 -0.15 -12.07
CA GLY A 380 13.61 -0.16 -11.48
C GLY A 380 12.61 -1.00 -12.26
N ILE A 381 11.55 -1.42 -11.59
CA ILE A 381 10.48 -2.24 -12.15
C ILE A 381 9.12 -1.69 -11.71
N ILE A 382 8.16 -1.78 -12.61
CA ILE A 382 6.75 -1.49 -12.38
C ILE A 382 5.95 -2.72 -12.78
N VAL A 383 5.00 -3.15 -11.95
CA VAL A 383 4.05 -4.22 -12.26
C VAL A 383 2.66 -3.73 -11.89
N LEU A 384 1.73 -3.74 -12.86
CA LEU A 384 0.33 -3.35 -12.68
C LEU A 384 -0.57 -4.52 -13.04
N THR A 385 -1.58 -4.80 -12.23
CA THR A 385 -2.57 -5.87 -12.48
C THR A 385 -3.99 -5.35 -12.32
N ASN A 386 -4.90 -5.87 -13.10
CA ASN A 386 -6.33 -5.60 -12.97
C ASN A 386 -7.03 -6.58 -12.00
N GLU A 387 -6.32 -7.00 -10.99
CA GLU A 387 -6.81 -7.79 -9.87
C GLU A 387 -6.39 -7.13 -8.56
N ALA A 388 -7.29 -7.14 -7.56
CA ALA A 388 -6.97 -6.68 -6.20
C ALA A 388 -5.65 -7.30 -5.71
N ASN A 389 -4.76 -6.49 -5.13
CA ASN A 389 -3.42 -6.96 -4.78
C ASN A 389 -3.43 -8.04 -3.70
N MET A 390 -3.41 -9.29 -4.13
CA MET A 390 -3.23 -10.47 -3.27
C MET A 390 -1.77 -10.93 -3.20
N GLY A 391 -0.84 -10.13 -3.77
CA GLY A 391 0.59 -10.37 -3.74
C GLY A 391 1.24 -10.75 -5.06
N MET A 392 0.47 -10.86 -6.17
CA MET A 392 1.03 -11.21 -7.47
C MET A 392 1.97 -10.12 -8.03
N PRO A 393 1.63 -8.80 -8.02
CA PRO A 393 2.56 -7.76 -8.43
C PRO A 393 3.84 -7.74 -7.58
N ASP A 394 3.68 -7.91 -6.26
CA ASP A 394 4.81 -7.98 -5.31
C ASP A 394 5.73 -9.16 -5.60
N ALA A 395 5.15 -10.33 -5.91
CA ALA A 395 5.91 -11.53 -6.22
C ALA A 395 6.78 -11.35 -7.46
N VAL A 396 6.20 -10.78 -8.55
CA VAL A 396 6.94 -10.50 -9.78
C VAL A 396 8.02 -9.45 -9.57
N GLY A 397 7.67 -8.36 -8.86
CA GLY A 397 8.61 -7.27 -8.60
C GLY A 397 9.81 -7.70 -7.76
N LEU A 398 9.58 -8.34 -6.63
CA LEU A 398 10.62 -8.82 -5.73
C LEU A 398 11.49 -9.91 -6.40
N TRP A 399 10.86 -10.89 -7.04
CA TRP A 399 11.59 -11.94 -7.76
C TRP A 399 12.55 -11.35 -8.80
N THR A 400 12.08 -10.36 -9.56
CA THR A 400 12.90 -9.71 -10.59
C THR A 400 14.09 -8.97 -10.00
N LEU A 401 13.88 -8.20 -8.94
CA LEU A 401 14.95 -7.44 -8.28
C LEU A 401 15.94 -8.37 -7.56
N ASP A 402 15.47 -9.47 -6.95
CA ASP A 402 16.34 -10.48 -6.36
C ASP A 402 17.25 -11.14 -7.40
N ARG A 403 16.73 -11.46 -8.59
CA ARG A 403 17.52 -11.98 -9.71
C ARG A 403 18.56 -10.98 -10.21
N ILE A 404 18.19 -9.71 -10.32
CA ILE A 404 19.12 -8.64 -10.70
C ILE A 404 20.25 -8.49 -9.67
N LEU A 405 19.91 -8.57 -8.40
CA LEU A 405 20.89 -8.48 -7.31
C LEU A 405 21.70 -9.75 -7.12
N GLY A 406 21.26 -10.90 -7.67
CA GLY A 406 21.86 -12.21 -7.39
C GLY A 406 21.60 -12.68 -5.96
N ASN A 407 20.46 -12.30 -5.40
CA ASN A 407 19.98 -12.82 -4.12
C ASN A 407 19.58 -14.30 -4.23
N PRO A 408 19.48 -15.05 -3.11
CA PRO A 408 18.98 -16.42 -3.11
C PRO A 408 17.60 -16.54 -3.77
N GLU A 409 17.38 -17.64 -4.46
CA GLU A 409 16.09 -17.91 -5.11
C GLU A 409 14.99 -18.11 -4.07
N ALA A 410 13.83 -17.47 -4.31
CA ALA A 410 12.60 -17.64 -3.54
C ALA A 410 11.40 -17.76 -4.50
N ASP A 411 10.46 -18.62 -4.18
CA ASP A 411 9.19 -18.72 -4.92
C ASP A 411 8.16 -17.77 -4.31
N HIS A 412 8.33 -16.50 -4.63
CA HIS A 412 7.44 -15.45 -4.12
C HIS A 412 5.98 -15.65 -4.56
N VAL A 413 5.70 -16.26 -5.72
CA VAL A 413 4.32 -16.55 -6.17
C VAL A 413 3.68 -17.58 -5.24
N ALA A 414 4.36 -18.70 -4.94
CA ALA A 414 3.83 -19.72 -4.05
C ALA A 414 3.59 -19.18 -2.63
N ASP A 415 4.54 -18.42 -2.10
CA ASP A 415 4.46 -17.85 -0.75
C ASP A 415 3.29 -16.85 -0.62
N ARG A 416 3.15 -15.92 -1.59
CA ARG A 416 2.07 -14.94 -1.60
C ARG A 416 0.70 -15.59 -1.79
N LEU A 417 0.57 -16.57 -2.68
CA LEU A 417 -0.69 -17.29 -2.87
C LEU A 417 -1.11 -18.08 -1.62
N LYS A 418 -0.15 -18.70 -0.95
CA LYS A 418 -0.40 -19.37 0.33
C LYS A 418 -0.91 -18.39 1.39
N ALA A 419 -0.27 -17.23 1.51
CA ALA A 419 -0.71 -16.17 2.44
C ALA A 419 -2.10 -15.64 2.07
N ALA A 420 -2.39 -15.39 0.79
CA ALA A 420 -3.70 -14.94 0.31
C ALA A 420 -4.83 -15.90 0.69
N ARG A 421 -4.61 -17.20 0.48
CA ARG A 421 -5.58 -18.26 0.86
C ARG A 421 -5.79 -18.33 2.37
N ALA A 422 -4.71 -18.30 3.16
CA ALA A 422 -4.78 -18.32 4.62
C ALA A 422 -5.53 -17.10 5.18
N ASN A 423 -5.31 -15.92 4.62
CA ASN A 423 -6.02 -14.69 5.01
C ASN A 423 -7.51 -14.78 4.67
N PHE A 424 -7.86 -15.30 3.49
CA PHE A 424 -9.27 -15.51 3.11
C PHE A 424 -9.98 -16.49 4.05
N GLU A 425 -9.34 -17.63 4.36
CA GLU A 425 -9.87 -18.62 5.29
C GLU A 425 -10.05 -18.04 6.69
N THR A 426 -9.10 -17.23 7.16
CA THR A 426 -9.17 -16.56 8.46
C THR A 426 -10.36 -15.60 8.51
N ALA A 427 -10.55 -14.79 7.48
CA ALA A 427 -11.69 -13.89 7.37
C ALA A 427 -13.01 -14.66 7.31
N ALA A 428 -13.10 -15.73 6.54
CA ALA A 428 -14.30 -16.57 6.46
C ALA A 428 -14.64 -17.21 7.83
N LYS A 429 -13.63 -17.69 8.56
CA LYS A 429 -13.82 -18.25 9.92
C LYS A 429 -14.29 -17.22 10.94
N LEU A 430 -13.82 -15.96 10.82
CA LEU A 430 -14.23 -14.88 11.73
C LEU A 430 -15.75 -14.67 11.70
N PHE A 431 -16.38 -14.76 10.53
CA PHE A 431 -17.82 -14.55 10.35
C PHE A 431 -18.64 -15.85 10.39
N ALA A 432 -18.02 -17.01 10.57
CA ALA A 432 -18.75 -18.26 10.72
C ALA A 432 -19.63 -18.24 11.97
N LYS A 433 -20.90 -18.62 11.83
CA LYS A 433 -21.80 -18.70 13.00
C LYS A 433 -21.26 -19.73 14.00
N PRO A 434 -21.33 -19.46 15.32
CA PRO A 434 -21.02 -20.44 16.35
C PRO A 434 -21.87 -21.71 16.19
N ALA A 435 -21.33 -22.87 16.54
CA ALA A 435 -22.04 -24.15 16.44
C ALA A 435 -23.31 -24.18 17.31
N ASN A 436 -23.29 -23.49 18.46
CA ASN A 436 -24.40 -23.35 19.38
C ASN A 436 -24.61 -21.86 19.73
N PRO A 437 -25.19 -21.07 18.81
CA PRO A 437 -25.38 -19.65 19.04
C PRO A 437 -26.37 -19.42 20.22
N ARG A 438 -26.08 -18.44 21.04
CA ARG A 438 -27.01 -17.99 22.08
C ARG A 438 -28.28 -17.44 21.42
N PRO A 439 -29.45 -17.58 22.06
CA PRO A 439 -30.66 -16.93 21.58
C PRO A 439 -30.43 -15.43 21.43
N PHE A 440 -30.86 -14.86 20.33
CA PHE A 440 -30.76 -13.41 20.10
C PHE A 440 -31.93 -12.67 20.76
N LEU A 441 -31.71 -11.39 21.03
CA LEU A 441 -32.70 -10.50 21.62
C LEU A 441 -33.89 -10.27 20.67
N PRO A 442 -35.10 -9.99 21.17
CA PRO A 442 -36.17 -9.50 20.31
C PRO A 442 -35.73 -8.29 19.54
N LEU A 443 -35.99 -8.27 18.21
CA LEU A 443 -35.43 -7.25 17.31
C LEU A 443 -36.06 -5.86 17.52
N ALA A 444 -37.37 -5.78 17.78
CA ALA A 444 -38.07 -4.50 17.88
C ALA A 444 -37.51 -3.54 18.95
N PRO A 445 -37.12 -3.99 20.17
CA PRO A 445 -36.48 -3.12 21.17
C PRO A 445 -35.09 -2.60 20.80
N LEU A 446 -34.41 -3.23 19.82
CA LEU A 446 -33.09 -2.82 19.35
C LEU A 446 -33.16 -1.65 18.39
N ALA A 447 -34.33 -1.37 17.80
CA ALA A 447 -34.56 -0.22 16.95
C ALA A 447 -34.50 1.09 17.74
N GLY A 448 -33.97 2.15 17.10
CA GLY A 448 -33.88 3.48 17.71
C GLY A 448 -32.77 4.35 17.13
N GLY A 449 -32.64 5.57 17.65
CA GLY A 449 -31.62 6.52 17.30
C GLY A 449 -30.35 6.34 18.12
N PHE A 450 -29.21 6.57 17.51
CA PHE A 450 -27.89 6.45 18.11
C PHE A 450 -26.97 7.55 17.59
N SER A 451 -25.94 7.89 18.35
CA SER A 451 -24.95 8.89 17.92
C SER A 451 -23.52 8.52 18.33
N ASN A 452 -22.57 8.89 17.47
CA ASN A 452 -21.13 8.69 17.65
C ASN A 452 -20.38 9.98 17.32
N PRO A 453 -19.35 10.38 18.09
CA PRO A 453 -18.61 11.63 17.84
C PRO A 453 -17.89 11.71 16.48
N SER A 454 -17.44 10.57 15.94
CA SER A 454 -16.70 10.51 14.66
C SER A 454 -17.62 10.40 13.45
N MET A 455 -18.79 9.76 13.60
CA MET A 455 -19.68 9.37 12.50
C MET A 455 -21.02 10.11 12.53
N GLY A 456 -21.31 10.84 13.60
CA GLY A 456 -22.59 11.51 13.77
C GLY A 456 -23.73 10.56 14.14
N LYS A 457 -24.94 10.86 13.63
CA LYS A 457 -26.16 10.10 13.91
C LYS A 457 -26.24 8.83 13.07
N ALA A 458 -26.78 7.78 13.69
CA ALA A 458 -27.20 6.55 13.06
C ALA A 458 -28.59 6.15 13.59
N ALA A 459 -29.33 5.40 12.79
CA ALA A 459 -30.60 4.81 13.20
C ALA A 459 -30.58 3.30 12.96
N VAL A 460 -31.06 2.52 13.92
CA VAL A 460 -31.36 1.11 13.69
C VAL A 460 -32.85 1.00 13.48
N VAL A 461 -33.26 0.50 12.32
CA VAL A 461 -34.67 0.33 11.93
C VAL A 461 -34.98 -1.15 11.72
N LEU A 462 -36.21 -1.55 12.02
CA LEU A 462 -36.70 -2.88 11.73
C LEU A 462 -37.41 -2.83 10.36
N GLU A 463 -36.82 -3.47 9.37
CA GLU A 463 -37.39 -3.62 8.03
C GLU A 463 -37.85 -5.08 7.84
N GLY A 464 -39.17 -5.35 8.00
CA GLY A 464 -39.68 -6.71 8.03
C GLY A 464 -39.13 -7.48 9.26
N ASP A 465 -38.43 -8.57 9.02
CA ASP A 465 -37.79 -9.42 10.04
C ASP A 465 -36.30 -9.17 10.19
N ALA A 466 -35.76 -8.09 9.63
CA ALA A 466 -34.34 -7.76 9.65
C ALA A 466 -34.09 -6.37 10.25
N LEU A 467 -32.95 -6.20 10.93
CA LEU A 467 -32.48 -4.90 11.36
C LEU A 467 -31.56 -4.29 10.30
N VAL A 468 -31.72 -3.00 10.07
CA VAL A 468 -30.85 -2.19 9.21
C VAL A 468 -30.32 -1.01 10.01
N MET A 469 -28.99 -0.85 10.03
CA MET A 469 -28.36 0.34 10.59
C MET A 469 -28.12 1.35 9.47
N GLU A 470 -28.71 2.52 9.60
CA GLU A 470 -28.67 3.60 8.62
C GLU A 470 -27.78 4.74 9.10
N PHE A 471 -27.06 5.36 8.17
CA PHE A 471 -26.26 6.57 8.39
C PHE A 471 -26.84 7.72 7.58
N PRO A 472 -27.73 8.55 8.18
CA PRO A 472 -28.45 9.59 7.42
C PRO A 472 -27.53 10.59 6.72
N ALA A 473 -26.37 10.88 7.30
CA ALA A 473 -25.42 11.86 6.73
C ALA A 473 -24.80 11.39 5.39
N THR A 474 -24.64 10.08 5.21
CA THR A 474 -23.97 9.51 4.03
C THR A 474 -24.91 8.74 3.12
N GLY A 475 -26.03 8.26 3.67
CA GLY A 475 -26.96 7.35 3.02
C GLY A 475 -26.51 5.88 3.04
N ALA A 476 -25.39 5.57 3.72
CA ALA A 476 -24.97 4.17 3.88
C ALA A 476 -25.96 3.40 4.75
N LYS A 477 -26.16 2.12 4.41
CA LYS A 477 -26.98 1.19 5.18
C LYS A 477 -26.25 -0.12 5.38
N LEU A 478 -26.25 -0.63 6.61
CA LEU A 478 -25.72 -1.95 6.96
C LEU A 478 -26.88 -2.89 7.31
N GLN A 479 -27.01 -4.00 6.63
CA GLN A 479 -27.88 -5.09 7.03
C GLN A 479 -27.27 -5.78 8.24
N LEU A 480 -28.08 -6.01 9.29
CA LEU A 480 -27.69 -6.68 10.52
C LEU A 480 -28.33 -8.07 10.58
N GLU A 481 -27.51 -9.11 10.59
CA GLU A 481 -27.98 -10.49 10.73
C GLU A 481 -27.60 -11.07 12.08
N PRO A 482 -28.52 -11.71 12.84
CA PRO A 482 -28.23 -12.34 14.13
C PRO A 482 -27.08 -13.35 14.00
N TRP A 483 -26.06 -13.22 14.88
CA TRP A 483 -24.87 -14.05 14.87
C TRP A 483 -24.73 -14.86 16.17
N ASP A 484 -24.71 -14.20 17.36
CA ASP A 484 -24.66 -14.84 18.68
C ASP A 484 -25.16 -13.91 19.77
N GLY A 485 -26.30 -14.22 20.38
CA GLY A 485 -26.91 -13.40 21.44
C GLY A 485 -27.19 -11.97 21.02
N GLU A 486 -26.47 -11.00 21.63
CA GLU A 486 -26.57 -9.57 21.34
C GLU A 486 -25.68 -9.11 20.17
N VAL A 487 -24.96 -10.03 19.52
CA VAL A 487 -24.05 -9.73 18.41
C VAL A 487 -24.69 -10.07 17.08
N PHE A 488 -24.57 -9.15 16.15
CA PHE A 488 -25.03 -9.26 14.76
C PHE A 488 -23.86 -9.06 13.81
N THR A 489 -23.84 -9.76 12.68
CA THR A 489 -22.96 -9.37 11.58
C THR A 489 -23.50 -8.13 10.88
N ALA A 490 -22.62 -7.29 10.36
CA ALA A 490 -22.98 -6.07 9.63
C ALA A 490 -22.47 -6.15 8.20
N LYS A 491 -23.34 -5.93 7.21
CA LYS A 491 -23.00 -5.98 5.79
C LYS A 491 -23.53 -4.75 5.06
N LEU A 492 -22.65 -4.06 4.31
CA LEU A 492 -23.01 -2.90 3.50
C LEU A 492 -24.01 -3.30 2.41
N LEU A 493 -25.15 -2.62 2.37
CA LEU A 493 -26.16 -2.83 1.35
C LEU A 493 -25.75 -2.14 0.03
N PRO A 494 -25.96 -2.81 -1.14
CA PRO A 494 -25.59 -2.29 -2.45
C PRO A 494 -26.61 -1.24 -2.96
N ILE A 495 -26.77 -0.14 -2.25
CA ILE A 495 -27.77 0.90 -2.52
C ILE A 495 -27.08 2.18 -3.02
N GLY A 496 -27.57 2.74 -4.13
CA GLY A 496 -27.09 4.00 -4.70
C GLY A 496 -25.57 3.95 -4.98
N ARG A 497 -24.83 4.96 -4.49
CA ARG A 497 -23.36 5.05 -4.66
C ARG A 497 -22.57 3.94 -3.98
N PHE A 498 -23.20 3.18 -3.07
CA PHE A 498 -22.57 2.07 -2.36
C PHE A 498 -22.65 0.74 -3.09
N ALA A 499 -23.40 0.65 -4.22
CA ALA A 499 -23.56 -0.61 -4.96
C ALA A 499 -22.20 -1.19 -5.39
N ALA A 500 -21.36 -0.38 -6.04
CA ALA A 500 -20.04 -0.80 -6.50
C ALA A 500 -19.10 -1.18 -5.34
N VAL A 501 -19.12 -0.42 -4.23
CA VAL A 501 -18.30 -0.73 -3.04
C VAL A 501 -18.75 -2.03 -2.39
N ALA A 502 -20.06 -2.24 -2.21
CA ALA A 502 -20.58 -3.46 -1.59
C ALA A 502 -20.24 -4.71 -2.42
N GLU A 503 -20.27 -4.61 -3.77
CA GLU A 503 -19.85 -5.67 -4.68
C GLU A 503 -18.34 -5.93 -4.58
N ALA A 504 -17.54 -4.89 -4.55
CA ALA A 504 -16.09 -4.99 -4.42
C ALA A 504 -15.66 -5.60 -3.07
N LEU A 505 -16.33 -5.26 -1.97
CA LEU A 505 -16.11 -5.86 -0.66
C LEU A 505 -16.50 -7.35 -0.61
N GLY A 506 -17.42 -7.78 -1.48
CA GLY A 506 -17.76 -9.19 -1.67
C GLY A 506 -18.82 -9.71 -0.70
N PRO A 507 -18.95 -11.07 -0.61
CA PRO A 507 -20.08 -11.69 0.06
C PRO A 507 -20.00 -11.74 1.59
N LEU A 508 -18.80 -11.62 2.16
CA LEU A 508 -18.64 -11.67 3.62
C LEU A 508 -19.17 -10.41 4.29
N PRO A 509 -19.59 -10.49 5.57
CA PRO A 509 -19.88 -9.30 6.36
C PRO A 509 -18.68 -8.33 6.41
N ASN A 510 -18.94 -7.07 6.69
CA ASN A 510 -17.93 -6.02 6.82
C ASN A 510 -17.58 -5.72 8.28
N GLY A 511 -18.22 -6.41 9.22
CA GLY A 511 -18.00 -6.22 10.64
C GLY A 511 -19.11 -6.82 11.51
N PHE A 512 -19.11 -6.37 12.77
CA PHE A 512 -20.11 -6.79 13.76
C PHE A 512 -20.75 -5.57 14.42
N VAL A 513 -22.02 -5.73 14.81
CA VAL A 513 -22.72 -4.83 15.68
C VAL A 513 -23.06 -5.57 16.96
N GLN A 514 -22.68 -5.03 18.12
CA GLN A 514 -23.04 -5.54 19.42
C GLN A 514 -23.93 -4.53 20.16
N PHE A 515 -25.10 -4.98 20.57
CA PHE A 515 -26.01 -4.19 21.42
C PHE A 515 -25.66 -4.42 22.89
N GLN A 516 -25.50 -3.35 23.65
CA GLN A 516 -25.20 -3.43 25.08
C GLN A 516 -26.38 -2.95 25.91
N ILE A 517 -26.73 -3.75 26.88
CA ILE A 517 -27.86 -3.55 27.78
C ILE A 517 -27.29 -3.22 29.16
N ASP A 518 -27.84 -2.21 29.84
CA ASP A 518 -27.46 -1.85 31.20
C ASP A 518 -28.07 -2.79 32.26
N LYS A 519 -27.77 -2.54 33.53
CA LYS A 519 -28.27 -3.31 34.67
C LYS A 519 -29.81 -3.30 34.82
N ASP A 520 -30.49 -2.35 34.20
CA ASP A 520 -31.95 -2.18 34.23
C ASP A 520 -32.60 -2.77 32.95
N ALA A 521 -31.87 -3.60 32.21
CA ALA A 521 -32.27 -4.24 30.95
C ALA A 521 -32.62 -3.23 29.82
N LYS A 522 -32.07 -2.02 29.89
CA LYS A 522 -32.25 -1.00 28.84
C LYS A 522 -31.06 -0.98 27.89
N LEU A 523 -31.37 -0.96 26.62
CA LEU A 523 -30.35 -0.74 25.58
C LEU A 523 -29.82 0.70 25.69
N ASN A 524 -28.51 0.85 25.93
CA ASN A 524 -27.87 2.14 26.12
C ASN A 524 -26.73 2.42 25.13
N LEU A 525 -26.16 1.37 24.54
CA LEU A 525 -25.00 1.46 23.66
C LEU A 525 -25.11 0.45 22.53
N LEU A 526 -24.62 0.85 21.36
CA LEU A 526 -24.35 -0.01 20.22
C LEU A 526 -22.85 0.13 19.88
N ARG A 527 -22.17 -0.99 19.74
CA ARG A 527 -20.77 -1.04 19.31
C ARG A 527 -20.68 -1.63 17.91
N LEU A 528 -20.26 -0.81 16.95
CA LEU A 528 -19.95 -1.22 15.57
C LEU A 528 -18.45 -1.50 15.48
N SER A 529 -18.07 -2.73 15.14
CA SER A 529 -16.68 -3.12 14.86
C SER A 529 -16.55 -3.44 13.39
N LEU A 530 -15.75 -2.66 12.66
CA LEU A 530 -15.52 -2.83 11.23
C LEU A 530 -14.24 -3.63 10.95
N ASP A 531 -14.02 -4.00 9.69
CA ASP A 531 -12.89 -4.85 9.25
C ASP A 531 -11.52 -4.13 9.34
N ASP A 532 -11.49 -2.84 9.65
CA ASP A 532 -10.28 -2.08 9.99
C ASP A 532 -9.78 -2.33 11.43
N GLY A 533 -10.47 -3.20 12.17
CA GLY A 533 -10.16 -3.51 13.57
C GLY A 533 -10.55 -2.39 14.54
N GLN A 534 -11.25 -1.35 14.08
CA GLN A 534 -11.77 -0.29 14.92
C GLN A 534 -13.16 -0.64 15.46
N ALA A 535 -13.45 -0.12 16.65
CA ALA A 535 -14.77 -0.22 17.28
C ALA A 535 -15.32 1.17 17.59
N TYR A 536 -16.51 1.42 17.10
CA TYR A 536 -17.22 2.70 17.22
C TYR A 536 -18.40 2.54 18.16
N GLU A 537 -18.38 3.28 19.27
CA GLU A 537 -19.45 3.26 20.25
C GLU A 537 -20.50 4.34 19.92
N PHE A 538 -21.72 3.91 19.75
CA PHE A 538 -22.88 4.76 19.51
C PHE A 538 -23.77 4.76 20.75
N LYS A 539 -23.94 5.92 21.35
CA LYS A 539 -24.86 6.10 22.48
C LYS A 539 -26.29 6.20 21.98
N ARG A 540 -27.22 5.54 22.65
CA ARG A 540 -28.65 5.65 22.36
C ARG A 540 -29.14 7.06 22.67
N GLU A 541 -29.95 7.65 21.75
CA GLU A 541 -30.57 8.97 21.88
C GLU A 541 -31.87 8.92 22.68
#